data_ffb69d938cf13ebe6964996a9d89e171
#
_entry.id   ffb69d938cf13ebe6964996a9d89e171
#
_cell.length_a   1.000
_cell.length_b   1.000
_cell.length_c   1.000
_cell.angle_alpha   90.00
_cell.angle_beta   90.00
_cell.angle_gamma   90.00
#
_symmetry.space_group_name_H-M   'P 1'
#
loop_
_entity.id
_entity.type
_entity.pdbx_description
1 polymer ?
#
loop_
_entity_poly.entity_id
_entity_poly.type
_entity_poly.pdbx_seq_one_letter_code
_entity_poly.pdbx_strand_id
1 'polypeptide(L)'
;GLGDVYKRQDYDCRRSRNLVVMESKNVNLSDFESRRSGFWNIHICYSKNIHVEKLHIYDNEGPSTDGIDIDSCDGVVVERCKIACNDDSICVKSGRDADGLRVNRICQNILIQECEILTGSGVTIGSETSGGARNITIRNLKYHGTDCGFRLKSARTRGGVIEDVLVENLKMVNVKYPFSMCLDWNPSYSYCEIPKDYQGEIPEHWRRLAIPVPEEKGIPQVKNLIIRNVISENEPDYAGISRAFDVSAFPEHPITHVTME
;
A
#
# COMPACT_ATOMS: atom_id res chain seq x y z
N GLY A 1 -18.61 -8.13 10.34
CA GLY A 1 -18.56 -8.38 11.77
C GLY A 1 -17.25 -9.04 12.19
N LEU A 2 -16.95 -9.06 13.49
CA LEU A 2 -15.70 -9.65 14.02
C LEU A 2 -15.50 -11.13 13.63
N GLY A 3 -16.55 -11.86 13.29
CA GLY A 3 -16.46 -13.24 12.81
C GLY A 3 -15.75 -13.39 11.47
N ASP A 4 -15.64 -12.34 10.68
CA ASP A 4 -14.97 -12.37 9.37
C ASP A 4 -13.47 -12.20 9.48
N VAL A 5 -12.99 -11.72 10.63
CA VAL A 5 -11.57 -11.45 10.91
C VAL A 5 -10.72 -12.72 10.89
N TYR A 6 -11.29 -13.86 11.24
CA TYR A 6 -10.59 -15.14 11.37
C TYR A 6 -10.83 -16.11 10.22
N LYS A 7 -11.65 -15.73 9.22
CA LYS A 7 -11.84 -16.55 8.03
C LYS A 7 -10.78 -16.22 6.99
N ARG A 8 -10.49 -17.15 6.11
CA ARG A 8 -9.62 -16.95 4.93
C ARG A 8 -10.15 -15.76 4.14
N GLN A 9 -9.51 -14.64 4.30
CA GLN A 9 -9.99 -13.33 3.93
C GLN A 9 -10.22 -13.15 2.43
N ASP A 10 -9.50 -13.91 1.61
CA ASP A 10 -9.54 -13.74 0.16
C ASP A 10 -10.74 -14.45 -0.50
N TYR A 11 -11.33 -15.45 0.16
CA TYR A 11 -12.32 -16.30 -0.47
C TYR A 11 -13.72 -16.20 0.14
N ASP A 12 -13.82 -16.08 1.47
CA ASP A 12 -15.10 -16.16 2.18
C ASP A 12 -15.58 -14.82 2.76
N CYS A 13 -14.74 -13.79 2.75
CA CYS A 13 -15.03 -12.53 3.39
C CYS A 13 -15.72 -11.53 2.45
N ARG A 14 -16.97 -11.20 2.76
CA ARG A 14 -17.70 -10.10 2.12
C ARG A 14 -17.56 -8.81 2.91
N ARG A 15 -16.33 -8.32 3.05
CA ARG A 15 -16.07 -7.04 3.71
C ARG A 15 -16.18 -5.90 2.71
N SER A 16 -16.93 -4.87 3.05
CA SER A 16 -17.13 -3.71 2.18
C SER A 16 -16.10 -2.61 2.46
N ARG A 17 -15.72 -1.90 1.43
CA ARG A 17 -15.05 -0.60 1.49
C ARG A 17 -16.08 0.48 1.83
N ASN A 18 -15.65 1.54 2.53
CA ASN A 18 -16.55 2.65 2.83
C ASN A 18 -16.85 3.50 1.59
N LEU A 19 -15.82 3.79 0.78
CA LEU A 19 -15.96 4.55 -0.46
C LEU A 19 -15.10 3.94 -1.57
N VAL A 20 -15.67 3.83 -2.76
CA VAL A 20 -14.96 3.41 -3.98
C VAL A 20 -15.15 4.47 -5.06
N VAL A 21 -14.04 4.97 -5.61
CA VAL A 21 -14.01 5.83 -6.80
C VAL A 21 -13.34 5.04 -7.92
N MET A 22 -14.10 4.65 -8.92
CA MET A 22 -13.62 3.78 -9.99
C MET A 22 -13.86 4.40 -11.37
N GLU A 23 -12.88 4.25 -12.26
CA GLU A 23 -12.94 4.70 -13.66
C GLU A 23 -13.43 6.17 -13.82
N SER A 24 -13.00 7.00 -12.87
CA SER A 24 -13.46 8.38 -12.73
C SER A 24 -12.37 9.39 -13.10
N LYS A 25 -12.76 10.61 -13.44
CA LYS A 25 -11.82 11.71 -13.75
C LYS A 25 -12.25 13.00 -13.07
N ASN A 26 -11.24 13.79 -12.65
CA ASN A 26 -11.46 15.12 -12.08
C ASN A 26 -12.36 15.08 -10.83
N VAL A 27 -12.04 14.19 -9.89
CA VAL A 27 -12.80 14.03 -8.63
C VAL A 27 -12.07 14.73 -7.50
N ASN A 28 -12.81 15.47 -6.70
CA ASN A 28 -12.35 16.02 -5.43
C ASN A 28 -13.08 15.32 -4.27
N LEU A 29 -12.30 14.78 -3.33
CA LEU A 29 -12.78 14.18 -2.09
C LEU A 29 -12.25 15.03 -0.94
N SER A 30 -13.11 15.79 -0.27
CA SER A 30 -12.66 16.71 0.76
C SER A 30 -13.58 16.82 1.96
N ASP A 31 -12.98 17.12 3.10
CA ASP A 31 -13.67 17.58 4.31
C ASP A 31 -14.73 16.60 4.86
N PHE A 32 -14.40 15.30 4.92
CA PHE A 32 -15.28 14.30 5.54
C PHE A 32 -14.52 13.28 6.40
N GLU A 33 -15.26 12.54 7.18
CA GLU A 33 -14.77 11.47 8.04
C GLU A 33 -15.09 10.09 7.46
N SER A 34 -14.14 9.13 7.61
CA SER A 34 -14.35 7.72 7.33
C SER A 34 -13.94 6.88 8.53
N ARG A 35 -14.80 5.96 8.97
CA ARG A 35 -14.54 5.12 10.13
C ARG A 35 -15.24 3.78 10.05
N ARG A 36 -14.76 2.82 10.87
CA ARG A 36 -15.35 1.49 11.01
C ARG A 36 -15.53 0.76 9.70
N SER A 37 -14.54 0.86 8.84
CA SER A 37 -14.57 0.15 7.57
C SER A 37 -14.50 -1.37 7.79
N GLY A 38 -15.19 -2.11 6.95
CA GLY A 38 -15.07 -3.56 6.93
C GLY A 38 -13.81 -4.05 6.20
N PHE A 39 -13.23 -3.20 5.36
CA PHE A 39 -12.03 -3.43 4.56
C PHE A 39 -11.35 -2.07 4.33
N TRP A 40 -10.73 -1.78 3.19
CA TRP A 40 -10.15 -0.48 2.87
C TRP A 40 -11.16 0.66 3.04
N ASN A 41 -10.77 1.77 3.64
CA ASN A 41 -11.68 2.89 3.84
C ASN A 41 -12.02 3.57 2.50
N ILE A 42 -11.01 4.10 1.81
CA ILE A 42 -11.17 4.81 0.54
C ILE A 42 -10.38 4.07 -0.52
N HIS A 43 -11.04 3.58 -1.56
CA HIS A 43 -10.40 2.93 -2.70
C HIS A 43 -10.60 3.74 -3.98
N ILE A 44 -9.52 4.24 -4.53
CA ILE A 44 -9.49 4.97 -5.80
C ILE A 44 -8.86 4.06 -6.83
N CYS A 45 -9.62 3.64 -7.84
CA CYS A 45 -9.20 2.62 -8.79
C CYS A 45 -9.40 3.09 -10.22
N TYR A 46 -8.40 2.86 -11.08
CA TYR A 46 -8.47 3.16 -12.51
C TYR A 46 -8.91 4.59 -12.85
N SER A 47 -8.55 5.54 -11.99
CA SER A 47 -9.04 6.91 -12.07
C SER A 47 -7.93 7.90 -12.41
N LYS A 48 -8.29 9.12 -12.80
CA LYS A 48 -7.35 10.15 -13.25
C LYS A 48 -7.71 11.54 -12.72
N ASN A 49 -6.68 12.32 -12.35
CA ASN A 49 -6.83 13.68 -11.81
C ASN A 49 -7.75 13.69 -10.58
N ILE A 50 -7.31 13.01 -9.53
CA ILE A 50 -8.05 12.90 -8.27
C ILE A 50 -7.35 13.74 -7.21
N HIS A 51 -8.12 14.53 -6.48
CA HIS A 51 -7.64 15.28 -5.34
C HIS A 51 -8.35 14.84 -4.07
N VAL A 52 -7.58 14.46 -3.07
CA VAL A 52 -8.06 14.00 -1.76
C VAL A 52 -7.47 14.91 -0.70
N GLU A 53 -8.29 15.64 0.02
CA GLU A 53 -7.81 16.58 1.01
C GLU A 53 -8.64 16.62 2.29
N LYS A 54 -7.96 16.85 3.42
CA LYS A 54 -8.60 17.07 4.73
C LYS A 54 -9.56 15.96 5.16
N LEU A 55 -9.26 14.72 4.81
CA LEU A 55 -10.01 13.58 5.32
C LEU A 55 -9.54 13.24 6.74
N HIS A 56 -10.47 12.82 7.57
CA HIS A 56 -10.19 12.23 8.87
C HIS A 56 -10.64 10.76 8.87
N ILE A 57 -9.65 9.86 8.88
CA ILE A 57 -9.86 8.40 8.90
C ILE A 57 -9.47 7.91 10.29
N TYR A 58 -10.40 7.28 11.01
CA TYR A 58 -10.19 6.84 12.38
C TYR A 58 -11.15 5.71 12.81
N ASP A 59 -10.96 5.18 14.01
CA ASP A 59 -11.84 4.14 14.59
C ASP A 59 -11.93 2.90 13.68
N ASN A 60 -10.75 2.41 13.23
CA ASN A 60 -10.62 1.24 12.36
C ASN A 60 -9.77 0.17 13.07
N GLU A 61 -10.40 -0.88 13.56
CA GLU A 61 -9.78 -1.93 14.38
C GLU A 61 -9.59 -3.25 13.62
N GLY A 62 -10.31 -3.46 12.53
CA GLY A 62 -10.26 -4.69 11.75
C GLY A 62 -9.00 -4.82 10.89
N PRO A 63 -8.58 -6.05 10.55
CA PRO A 63 -7.48 -6.25 9.61
C PRO A 63 -7.83 -5.73 8.22
N SER A 64 -6.81 -5.32 7.46
CA SER A 64 -6.96 -4.74 6.13
C SER A 64 -7.92 -3.53 6.08
N THR A 65 -7.93 -2.73 7.15
CA THR A 65 -8.67 -1.47 7.17
C THR A 65 -7.74 -0.32 6.79
N ASP A 66 -7.12 -0.46 5.61
CA ASP A 66 -6.26 0.55 5.01
C ASP A 66 -6.98 1.91 4.94
N GLY A 67 -6.24 3.00 4.98
CA GLY A 67 -6.81 4.34 4.93
C GLY A 67 -7.24 4.74 3.51
N ILE A 68 -6.28 5.02 2.64
CA ILE A 68 -6.52 5.44 1.25
C ILE A 68 -5.69 4.56 0.32
N ASP A 69 -6.35 3.79 -0.52
CA ASP A 69 -5.75 2.93 -1.54
C ASP A 69 -5.88 3.58 -2.92
N ILE A 70 -4.76 3.83 -3.56
CA ILE A 70 -4.62 4.41 -4.89
C ILE A 70 -4.17 3.30 -5.83
N ASP A 71 -5.09 2.77 -6.63
CA ASP A 71 -4.85 1.58 -7.46
C ASP A 71 -4.92 1.92 -8.96
N SER A 72 -3.80 1.72 -9.66
CA SER A 72 -3.73 1.88 -11.11
C SER A 72 -4.24 3.23 -11.62
N CYS A 73 -3.90 4.30 -10.90
CA CYS A 73 -4.35 5.67 -11.16
C CYS A 73 -3.26 6.54 -11.82
N ASP A 74 -3.67 7.65 -12.41
CA ASP A 74 -2.77 8.63 -13.02
C ASP A 74 -3.12 10.05 -12.55
N GLY A 75 -2.22 10.68 -11.80
CA GLY A 75 -2.42 12.01 -11.24
C GLY A 75 -3.35 12.00 -10.03
N VAL A 76 -2.82 11.63 -8.86
CA VAL A 76 -3.54 11.69 -7.58
C VAL A 76 -2.75 12.55 -6.60
N VAL A 77 -3.42 13.48 -5.96
CA VAL A 77 -2.90 14.27 -4.85
C VAL A 77 -3.65 13.89 -3.58
N VAL A 78 -2.92 13.50 -2.54
CA VAL A 78 -3.46 13.28 -1.18
C VAL A 78 -2.77 14.24 -0.25
N GLU A 79 -3.52 15.12 0.40
CA GLU A 79 -2.92 16.12 1.26
C GLU A 79 -3.78 16.50 2.46
N ARG A 80 -3.10 16.96 3.51
CA ARG A 80 -3.73 17.47 4.76
C ARG A 80 -4.72 16.50 5.40
N CYS A 81 -4.53 15.19 5.17
CA CYS A 81 -5.34 14.14 5.77
C CYS A 81 -4.79 13.73 7.13
N LYS A 82 -5.67 13.28 8.02
CA LYS A 82 -5.33 12.70 9.32
C LYS A 82 -5.82 11.26 9.36
N ILE A 83 -4.90 10.31 9.53
CA ILE A 83 -5.20 8.90 9.30
C ILE A 83 -4.79 8.05 10.51
N ALA A 84 -5.75 7.30 11.04
CA ALA A 84 -5.57 6.23 12.00
C ALA A 84 -6.32 4.98 11.49
N CYS A 85 -5.58 3.95 11.14
CA CYS A 85 -6.12 2.70 10.60
C CYS A 85 -5.37 1.50 11.17
N ASN A 86 -5.74 0.28 10.77
CA ASN A 86 -5.10 -0.93 11.28
C ASN A 86 -4.34 -1.72 10.19
N ASP A 87 -4.03 -1.09 9.06
CA ASP A 87 -3.15 -1.61 8.00
C ASP A 87 -2.46 -0.41 7.32
N ASP A 88 -2.22 -0.41 6.02
CA ASP A 88 -1.55 0.68 5.30
C ASP A 88 -2.33 2.00 5.38
N SER A 89 -1.67 3.09 5.79
CA SER A 89 -2.40 4.36 5.96
C SER A 89 -2.70 5.03 4.62
N ILE A 90 -1.72 5.09 3.72
CA ILE A 90 -1.93 5.46 2.31
C ILE A 90 -1.15 4.45 1.48
N CYS A 91 -1.83 3.83 0.52
CA CYS A 91 -1.25 2.74 -0.24
C CYS A 91 -1.32 2.98 -1.74
N VAL A 92 -0.20 2.78 -2.44
CA VAL A 92 -0.13 2.82 -3.92
C VAL A 92 -0.07 1.39 -4.44
N LYS A 93 -1.03 1.04 -5.29
CA LYS A 93 -1.22 -0.31 -5.85
C LYS A 93 -1.37 -0.25 -7.38
N SER A 94 -1.14 -1.38 -8.05
CA SER A 94 -1.30 -1.47 -9.51
C SER A 94 -1.64 -2.88 -10.00
N GLY A 95 -2.55 -3.52 -9.31
CA GLY A 95 -3.01 -4.87 -9.67
C GLY A 95 -2.12 -5.99 -9.18
N ARG A 96 -2.66 -7.21 -9.21
CA ARG A 96 -2.12 -8.39 -8.56
C ARG A 96 -1.88 -9.54 -9.52
N ASP A 97 -0.66 -10.11 -9.49
CA ASP A 97 -0.27 -11.36 -10.13
C ASP A 97 -0.63 -11.42 -11.63
N ALA A 98 -1.05 -12.56 -12.12
CA ALA A 98 -1.37 -12.77 -13.53
C ALA A 98 -2.45 -11.80 -14.05
N ASP A 99 -3.46 -11.46 -13.26
CA ASP A 99 -4.48 -10.52 -13.68
C ASP A 99 -3.95 -9.08 -13.75
N GLY A 100 -3.16 -8.67 -12.77
CA GLY A 100 -2.50 -7.36 -12.78
C GLY A 100 -1.50 -7.20 -13.96
N LEU A 101 -0.72 -8.24 -14.25
CA LEU A 101 0.17 -8.28 -15.41
C LEU A 101 -0.59 -8.24 -16.74
N ARG A 102 -1.75 -8.88 -16.84
CA ARG A 102 -2.64 -8.84 -18.00
C ARG A 102 -3.22 -7.44 -18.22
N VAL A 103 -3.72 -6.82 -17.16
CA VAL A 103 -4.28 -5.45 -17.23
C VAL A 103 -3.18 -4.44 -17.51
N ASN A 104 -2.00 -4.62 -16.91
CA ASN A 104 -0.79 -3.84 -17.12
C ASN A 104 -1.03 -2.32 -17.03
N ARG A 105 -1.70 -1.88 -15.97
CA ARG A 105 -2.03 -0.47 -15.78
C ARG A 105 -1.22 0.12 -14.62
N ILE A 106 -0.30 0.99 -14.96
CA ILE A 106 0.60 1.64 -14.01
C ILE A 106 -0.15 2.59 -13.07
N CYS A 107 0.33 2.71 -11.83
CA CYS A 107 -0.03 3.79 -10.92
C CYS A 107 1.05 4.87 -10.97
N GLN A 108 0.72 6.09 -11.38
CA GLN A 108 1.75 7.11 -11.63
C GLN A 108 1.31 8.54 -11.32
N ASN A 109 2.29 9.44 -11.19
CA ASN A 109 2.06 10.86 -10.91
C ASN A 109 1.30 11.05 -9.60
N ILE A 110 1.82 10.47 -8.52
CA ILE A 110 1.19 10.48 -7.20
C ILE A 110 1.95 11.45 -6.29
N LEU A 111 1.22 12.35 -5.65
CA LEU A 111 1.73 13.24 -4.62
C LEU A 111 0.99 12.99 -3.31
N ILE A 112 1.74 12.64 -2.27
CA ILE A 112 1.24 12.48 -0.90
C ILE A 112 1.98 13.49 -0.04
N GLN A 113 1.27 14.44 0.56
CA GLN A 113 1.91 15.51 1.31
C GLN A 113 1.08 16.01 2.50
N GLU A 114 1.77 16.61 3.48
CA GLU A 114 1.17 17.35 4.59
C GLU A 114 0.15 16.53 5.41
N CYS A 115 0.31 15.21 5.48
CA CYS A 115 -0.58 14.34 6.22
C CYS A 115 -0.01 13.99 7.61
N GLU A 116 -0.91 13.67 8.53
CA GLU A 116 -0.59 13.11 9.86
C GLU A 116 -1.02 11.64 9.89
N ILE A 117 -0.06 10.75 10.17
CA ILE A 117 -0.27 9.31 10.28
C ILE A 117 -0.14 8.92 11.75
N LEU A 118 -1.23 8.46 12.34
CA LEU A 118 -1.34 8.23 13.78
C LEU A 118 -1.25 6.76 14.19
N THR A 119 -1.74 5.86 13.34
CA THR A 119 -1.62 4.41 13.50
C THR A 119 -1.59 3.74 12.14
N GLY A 120 -1.23 2.46 12.11
CA GLY A 120 -1.14 1.68 10.88
C GLY A 120 0.28 1.52 10.38
N SER A 121 0.42 1.13 9.12
CA SER A 121 1.69 0.79 8.51
C SER A 121 2.27 1.90 7.62
N GLY A 122 1.93 3.16 7.90
CA GLY A 122 2.49 4.31 7.20
C GLY A 122 2.09 4.41 5.72
N VAL A 123 2.97 4.99 4.91
CA VAL A 123 2.76 5.09 3.45
C VAL A 123 3.44 3.93 2.76
N THR A 124 2.66 3.17 1.99
CA THR A 124 3.10 1.92 1.37
C THR A 124 2.99 1.96 -0.16
N ILE A 125 3.96 1.40 -0.85
CA ILE A 125 3.85 1.00 -2.25
C ILE A 125 3.76 -0.54 -2.27
N GLY A 126 2.64 -1.07 -2.75
CA GLY A 126 2.37 -2.51 -2.81
C GLY A 126 1.40 -3.04 -1.73
N SER A 127 1.30 -4.36 -1.58
CA SER A 127 2.05 -5.44 -2.26
C SER A 127 1.61 -5.70 -3.71
N GLU A 128 0.49 -5.18 -4.15
CA GLU A 128 -0.04 -5.30 -5.51
C GLU A 128 0.69 -4.31 -6.44
N THR A 129 1.72 -4.80 -7.16
CA THR A 129 2.63 -3.97 -7.97
C THR A 129 2.70 -4.37 -9.45
N SER A 130 1.82 -5.26 -9.90
CA SER A 130 1.96 -5.93 -11.21
C SER A 130 1.93 -4.97 -12.40
N GLY A 131 1.18 -3.87 -12.32
CA GLY A 131 1.17 -2.82 -13.35
C GLY A 131 2.31 -1.80 -13.24
N GLY A 132 3.12 -1.90 -12.17
CA GLY A 132 4.18 -0.93 -11.88
C GLY A 132 3.72 0.35 -11.20
N ALA A 133 4.68 1.12 -10.69
CA ALA A 133 4.45 2.40 -10.03
C ALA A 133 5.56 3.39 -10.41
N ARG A 134 5.22 4.63 -10.74
CA ARG A 134 6.21 5.60 -11.22
C ARG A 134 5.87 7.04 -10.86
N ASN A 135 6.91 7.87 -10.68
CA ASN A 135 6.78 9.28 -10.38
C ASN A 135 5.89 9.51 -9.15
N ILE A 136 6.40 9.05 -8.00
CA ILE A 136 5.71 9.12 -6.71
C ILE A 136 6.49 10.04 -5.79
N THR A 137 5.84 11.03 -5.23
CA THR A 137 6.41 11.95 -4.24
C THR A 137 5.65 11.83 -2.93
N ILE A 138 6.37 11.54 -1.85
CA ILE A 138 5.89 11.45 -0.47
C ILE A 138 6.67 12.48 0.34
N ARG A 139 6.00 13.52 0.85
CA ARG A 139 6.71 14.59 1.52
C ARG A 139 5.93 15.30 2.63
N ASN A 140 6.67 15.91 3.55
CA ASN A 140 6.11 16.75 4.61
C ASN A 140 5.09 15.99 5.48
N LEU A 141 5.38 14.74 5.82
CA LEU A 141 4.48 13.91 6.65
C LEU A 141 4.96 13.82 8.09
N LYS A 142 4.02 13.69 8.99
CA LYS A 142 4.26 13.41 10.40
C LYS A 142 3.68 12.05 10.77
N TYR A 143 4.47 11.26 11.49
CA TYR A 143 4.08 9.93 11.97
C TYR A 143 4.21 9.87 13.48
N HIS A 144 3.28 9.18 14.13
CA HIS A 144 3.37 8.90 15.54
C HIS A 144 2.84 7.49 15.85
N GLY A 145 3.73 6.63 16.40
CA GLY A 145 3.37 5.30 16.87
C GLY A 145 2.98 4.29 15.78
N THR A 146 3.38 4.51 14.53
CA THR A 146 3.07 3.61 13.41
C THR A 146 4.02 2.42 13.35
N ASP A 147 3.57 1.33 12.74
CA ASP A 147 4.43 0.16 12.50
C ASP A 147 5.53 0.48 11.47
N CYS A 148 5.19 1.19 10.40
CA CYS A 148 6.15 1.67 9.40
C CYS A 148 6.00 3.17 9.13
N GLY A 149 7.08 3.79 8.66
CA GLY A 149 7.06 5.12 8.05
C GLY A 149 6.81 5.03 6.54
N PHE A 150 7.86 4.78 5.76
CA PHE A 150 7.76 4.42 4.34
C PHE A 150 7.94 2.92 4.18
N ARG A 151 7.01 2.29 3.47
CA ARG A 151 7.05 0.86 3.18
C ARG A 151 6.94 0.58 1.69
N LEU A 152 7.80 -0.29 1.20
CA LEU A 152 7.71 -0.87 -0.12
C LEU A 152 7.63 -2.38 0.04
N LYS A 153 6.58 -3.00 -0.45
CA LYS A 153 6.39 -4.46 -0.36
C LYS A 153 5.92 -5.02 -1.70
N SER A 154 6.45 -6.18 -2.06
CA SER A 154 6.05 -6.91 -3.26
C SER A 154 6.35 -8.40 -3.09
N ALA A 155 6.08 -9.20 -4.09
CA ALA A 155 6.30 -10.64 -4.05
C ALA A 155 6.72 -11.18 -5.41
N ARG A 156 7.29 -12.39 -5.43
CA ARG A 156 7.82 -13.05 -6.63
C ARG A 156 6.80 -13.22 -7.77
N THR A 157 5.51 -13.18 -7.49
CA THR A 157 4.47 -13.30 -8.51
C THR A 157 3.90 -11.96 -8.99
N ARG A 158 4.30 -10.86 -8.34
CA ARG A 158 3.75 -9.53 -8.62
C ARG A 158 4.31 -8.92 -9.91
N GLY A 159 5.62 -9.05 -10.14
CA GLY A 159 6.27 -8.31 -11.22
C GLY A 159 6.15 -6.80 -11.08
N GLY A 160 6.17 -6.13 -12.22
CA GLY A 160 6.10 -4.68 -12.30
C GLY A 160 7.42 -3.98 -12.00
N VAL A 161 7.49 -2.69 -12.38
CA VAL A 161 8.63 -1.82 -12.11
C VAL A 161 8.16 -0.67 -11.23
N ILE A 162 8.84 -0.49 -10.11
CA ILE A 162 8.64 0.65 -9.21
C ILE A 162 9.84 1.56 -9.41
N GLU A 163 9.61 2.78 -9.86
CA GLU A 163 10.69 3.70 -10.23
C GLU A 163 10.35 5.16 -9.95
N ASP A 164 11.39 5.98 -9.81
CA ASP A 164 11.28 7.43 -9.64
C ASP A 164 10.43 7.80 -8.41
N VAL A 165 10.86 7.32 -7.25
CA VAL A 165 10.20 7.56 -5.96
C VAL A 165 11.02 8.55 -5.13
N LEU A 166 10.41 9.65 -4.72
CA LEU A 166 10.97 10.63 -3.80
C LEU A 166 10.25 10.59 -2.47
N VAL A 167 11.04 10.38 -1.40
CA VAL A 167 10.58 10.42 0.01
C VAL A 167 11.37 11.51 0.72
N GLU A 168 10.72 12.57 1.18
CA GLU A 168 11.43 13.69 1.78
C GLU A 168 10.67 14.39 2.92
N ASN A 169 11.42 15.04 3.81
CA ASN A 169 10.88 15.87 4.89
C ASN A 169 9.89 15.10 5.76
N LEU A 170 10.28 13.94 6.28
CA LEU A 170 9.44 13.14 7.16
C LEU A 170 9.86 13.34 8.63
N LYS A 171 8.90 13.50 9.50
CA LYS A 171 9.09 13.49 10.96
C LYS A 171 8.37 12.30 11.57
N MET A 172 9.13 11.40 12.19
CA MET A 172 8.62 10.15 12.75
C MET A 172 8.91 10.09 14.24
N VAL A 173 7.90 9.79 15.04
CA VAL A 173 8.01 9.59 16.49
C VAL A 173 7.47 8.22 16.84
N ASN A 174 8.26 7.42 17.57
CA ASN A 174 7.88 6.06 17.99
C ASN A 174 7.50 5.13 16.83
N VAL A 175 8.16 5.25 15.68
CA VAL A 175 7.94 4.40 14.52
C VAL A 175 8.83 3.18 14.59
N LYS A 176 8.24 1.98 14.48
CA LYS A 176 8.98 0.72 14.61
C LYS A 176 9.94 0.48 13.45
N TYR A 177 9.50 0.68 12.22
CA TYR A 177 10.30 0.58 11.01
C TYR A 177 10.18 1.85 10.19
N PRO A 178 11.04 2.88 10.41
CA PRO A 178 11.07 4.07 9.56
C PRO A 178 11.09 3.75 8.08
N PHE A 179 11.88 2.74 7.67
CA PHE A 179 11.96 2.26 6.29
C PHE A 179 11.89 0.75 6.24
N SER A 180 10.88 0.22 5.55
CA SER A 180 10.73 -1.21 5.29
C SER A 180 10.60 -1.45 3.78
N MET A 181 11.53 -2.20 3.19
CA MET A 181 11.52 -2.54 1.76
C MET A 181 11.65 -4.06 1.61
N CYS A 182 10.52 -4.74 1.49
CA CYS A 182 10.46 -6.20 1.46
C CYS A 182 9.86 -6.67 0.12
N LEU A 183 10.70 -7.16 -0.79
CA LEU A 183 10.26 -7.67 -2.10
C LEU A 183 9.89 -9.15 -2.06
N ASP A 184 10.28 -9.87 -1.03
CA ASP A 184 9.90 -11.27 -0.76
C ASP A 184 8.77 -11.35 0.27
N TRP A 185 7.74 -10.50 0.11
CA TRP A 185 6.61 -10.41 1.02
C TRP A 185 6.01 -11.78 1.32
N ASN A 186 5.53 -11.94 2.53
CA ASN A 186 5.07 -13.19 3.10
C ASN A 186 4.28 -14.07 2.10
N PRO A 187 4.77 -15.29 1.78
CA PRO A 187 4.12 -16.16 0.79
C PRO A 187 2.67 -16.50 1.09
N SER A 188 2.27 -16.57 2.36
CA SER A 188 0.88 -16.86 2.75
C SER A 188 -0.12 -15.76 2.35
N TYR A 189 0.38 -14.54 2.10
CA TYR A 189 -0.42 -13.43 1.59
C TYR A 189 -0.14 -13.10 0.12
N SER A 190 0.92 -13.69 -0.44
CA SER A 190 1.41 -13.35 -1.77
C SER A 190 0.86 -14.25 -2.87
N TYR A 191 0.72 -15.54 -2.58
CA TYR A 191 0.24 -16.51 -3.55
C TYR A 191 -1.27 -16.68 -3.46
N CYS A 192 -1.93 -16.70 -4.60
CA CYS A 192 -3.36 -16.92 -4.72
C CYS A 192 -3.60 -18.35 -5.21
N GLU A 193 -4.09 -19.19 -4.33
CA GLU A 193 -4.45 -20.59 -4.67
C GLU A 193 -5.92 -20.82 -4.37
N ILE A 194 -6.61 -21.49 -5.27
CA ILE A 194 -7.98 -21.94 -5.02
C ILE A 194 -7.90 -23.13 -4.06
N PRO A 195 -8.54 -23.06 -2.87
CA PRO A 195 -8.50 -24.17 -1.94
C PRO A 195 -9.07 -25.46 -2.57
N LYS A 196 -8.35 -26.58 -2.43
CA LYS A 196 -8.74 -27.87 -3.02
C LYS A 196 -10.06 -28.42 -2.45
N ASP A 197 -10.38 -28.01 -1.23
CA ASP A 197 -11.56 -28.41 -0.47
C ASP A 197 -12.75 -27.42 -0.61
N TYR A 198 -12.61 -26.38 -1.44
CA TYR A 198 -13.68 -25.43 -1.64
C TYR A 198 -14.85 -26.02 -2.43
N GLN A 199 -16.03 -26.00 -1.82
CA GLN A 199 -17.25 -26.62 -2.38
C GLN A 199 -18.18 -25.62 -3.08
N GLY A 200 -17.86 -24.33 -3.02
CA GLY A 200 -18.65 -23.28 -3.64
C GLY A 200 -18.37 -23.09 -5.14
N GLU A 201 -19.16 -22.24 -5.78
CA GLU A 201 -18.86 -21.77 -7.13
C GLU A 201 -17.58 -20.92 -7.11
N ILE A 202 -16.59 -21.27 -7.94
CA ILE A 202 -15.34 -20.53 -8.07
C ILE A 202 -15.57 -19.32 -8.99
N PRO A 203 -15.51 -18.09 -8.44
CA PRO A 203 -15.67 -16.87 -9.24
C PRO A 203 -14.57 -16.73 -10.29
N GLU A 204 -14.89 -16.11 -11.41
CA GLU A 204 -13.94 -15.90 -12.51
C GLU A 204 -12.68 -15.15 -12.08
N HIS A 205 -12.82 -14.15 -11.21
CA HIS A 205 -11.68 -13.39 -10.72
C HIS A 205 -10.71 -14.23 -9.86
N TRP A 206 -11.19 -15.26 -9.13
CA TRP A 206 -10.31 -16.19 -8.44
C TRP A 206 -9.50 -17.05 -9.42
N ARG A 207 -10.14 -17.52 -10.47
CA ARG A 207 -9.46 -18.30 -11.51
C ARG A 207 -8.36 -17.49 -12.18
N ARG A 208 -8.61 -16.22 -12.44
CA ARG A 208 -7.61 -15.31 -13.02
C ARG A 208 -6.43 -15.06 -12.10
N LEU A 209 -6.68 -14.82 -10.82
CA LEU A 209 -5.64 -14.63 -9.82
C LEU A 209 -4.80 -15.90 -9.57
N ALA A 210 -5.40 -17.08 -9.72
CA ALA A 210 -4.73 -18.35 -9.55
C ALA A 210 -3.94 -18.84 -10.79
N ILE A 211 -3.94 -18.07 -11.89
CA ILE A 211 -3.11 -18.38 -13.06
C ILE A 211 -1.65 -18.25 -12.67
N PRO A 212 -0.80 -19.27 -12.94
CA PRO A 212 0.64 -19.15 -12.68
C PRO A 212 1.28 -17.99 -13.44
N VAL A 213 2.08 -17.21 -12.72
CA VAL A 213 2.89 -16.16 -13.33
C VAL A 213 4.22 -16.76 -13.78
N PRO A 214 4.65 -16.58 -15.03
CA PRO A 214 5.97 -16.99 -15.48
C PRO A 214 7.06 -16.32 -14.62
N GLU A 215 8.08 -17.07 -14.24
CA GLU A 215 9.11 -16.60 -13.31
C GLU A 215 9.79 -15.31 -13.80
N GLU A 216 10.10 -15.23 -15.07
CA GLU A 216 10.73 -14.06 -15.71
C GLU A 216 9.89 -12.79 -15.69
N LYS A 217 8.58 -12.90 -15.45
CA LYS A 217 7.62 -11.76 -15.37
C LYS A 217 7.21 -11.45 -13.94
N GLY A 218 7.44 -12.37 -13.02
CA GLY A 218 6.93 -12.29 -11.66
C GLY A 218 7.80 -11.46 -10.73
N ILE A 219 9.10 -11.34 -10.99
CA ILE A 219 10.03 -10.67 -10.09
C ILE A 219 9.88 -9.14 -10.19
N PRO A 220 9.50 -8.47 -9.09
CA PRO A 220 9.39 -7.01 -9.08
C PRO A 220 10.77 -6.34 -9.18
N GLN A 221 10.81 -5.18 -9.80
CA GLN A 221 12.01 -4.36 -9.92
C GLN A 221 11.81 -3.02 -9.24
N VAL A 222 12.84 -2.56 -8.51
CA VAL A 222 12.83 -1.27 -7.83
C VAL A 222 14.09 -0.49 -8.17
N LYS A 223 13.93 0.75 -8.61
CA LYS A 223 15.07 1.62 -8.97
C LYS A 223 14.73 3.10 -8.80
N ASN A 224 15.77 3.94 -8.70
CA ASN A 224 15.67 5.39 -8.60
C ASN A 224 14.81 5.82 -7.39
N LEU A 225 15.25 5.44 -6.20
CA LEU A 225 14.63 5.82 -4.93
C LEU A 225 15.50 6.88 -4.25
N ILE A 226 14.94 8.05 -3.97
CA ILE A 226 15.59 9.13 -3.23
C ILE A 226 14.89 9.29 -1.89
N ILE A 227 15.64 9.20 -0.81
CA ILE A 227 15.19 9.43 0.55
C ILE A 227 16.05 10.54 1.15
N ARG A 228 15.43 11.62 1.60
CA ARG A 228 16.18 12.73 2.18
C ARG A 228 15.44 13.50 3.25
N ASN A 229 16.22 14.13 4.15
CA ASN A 229 15.70 14.97 5.22
C ASN A 229 14.62 14.24 6.05
N VAL A 230 14.96 13.09 6.62
CA VAL A 230 14.09 12.29 7.48
C VAL A 230 14.61 12.27 8.89
N ILE A 231 13.75 12.61 9.85
CA ILE A 231 14.03 12.53 11.29
C ILE A 231 13.13 11.45 11.88
N SER A 232 13.75 10.47 12.53
CA SER A 232 13.04 9.43 13.30
C SER A 232 13.62 9.34 14.69
N GLU A 233 12.79 9.55 15.69
CA GLU A 233 13.17 9.56 17.10
C GLU A 233 12.16 8.80 17.96
N ASN A 234 12.60 8.30 19.10
CA ASN A 234 11.72 7.70 20.10
C ASN A 234 11.61 8.61 21.31
N GLU A 235 10.43 8.69 21.88
CA GLU A 235 10.22 9.33 23.18
C GLU A 235 10.96 8.56 24.27
N PRO A 236 11.38 9.23 25.36
CA PRO A 236 12.20 8.60 26.41
C PRO A 236 11.55 7.37 27.09
N ASP A 237 10.23 7.30 27.11
CA ASP A 237 9.43 6.24 27.71
C ASP A 237 8.92 5.19 26.70
N TYR A 238 9.35 5.29 25.45
CA TYR A 238 8.97 4.33 24.41
C TYR A 238 9.55 2.94 24.69
N ALA A 239 8.71 1.99 25.04
CA ALA A 239 9.10 0.62 25.37
C ALA A 239 9.21 -0.31 24.16
N GLY A 240 8.89 0.18 22.96
CA GLY A 240 8.95 -0.59 21.71
C GLY A 240 10.37 -0.75 21.17
N ILE A 241 10.51 -1.61 20.16
CA ILE A 241 11.76 -1.78 19.42
C ILE A 241 11.64 -1.04 18.11
N SER A 242 12.58 -0.13 17.83
CA SER A 242 12.70 0.51 16.51
C SER A 242 13.92 -0.01 15.76
N ARG A 243 13.76 -0.23 14.45
CA ARG A 243 14.84 -0.57 13.53
C ARG A 243 14.77 0.36 12.33
N ALA A 244 15.80 1.13 12.10
CA ALA A 244 15.82 2.15 11.05
C ALA A 244 15.48 1.59 9.67
N PHE A 245 16.03 0.42 9.35
CA PHE A 245 15.86 -0.24 8.06
C PHE A 245 15.54 -1.71 8.23
N ASP A 246 14.60 -2.17 7.40
CA ASP A 246 14.29 -3.58 7.18
C ASP A 246 14.21 -3.79 5.65
N VAL A 247 15.23 -4.41 5.05
CA VAL A 247 15.36 -4.49 3.59
C VAL A 247 15.64 -5.93 3.16
N SER A 248 14.78 -6.44 2.30
CA SER A 248 15.00 -7.71 1.60
C SER A 248 14.59 -7.61 0.14
N ALA A 249 15.39 -8.20 -0.75
CA ALA A 249 15.18 -8.20 -2.18
C ALA A 249 15.65 -9.52 -2.80
N PHE A 250 15.33 -9.74 -4.06
CA PHE A 250 15.79 -10.90 -4.81
C PHE A 250 17.20 -10.66 -5.36
N PRO A 251 18.11 -11.64 -5.26
CA PRO A 251 19.46 -11.53 -5.86
C PRO A 251 19.43 -11.22 -7.36
N GLU A 252 18.45 -11.77 -8.06
CA GLU A 252 18.25 -11.59 -9.51
C GLU A 252 17.86 -10.15 -9.88
N HIS A 253 17.16 -9.48 -8.97
CA HIS A 253 16.70 -8.09 -9.15
C HIS A 253 16.83 -7.31 -7.83
N PRO A 254 18.05 -6.87 -7.49
CA PRO A 254 18.25 -6.03 -6.31
C PRO A 254 17.58 -4.65 -6.46
N ILE A 255 17.33 -4.01 -5.36
CA ILE A 255 16.94 -2.59 -5.35
C ILE A 255 18.15 -1.77 -5.80
N THR A 256 18.00 -0.94 -6.83
CA THR A 256 19.10 -0.21 -7.44
C THR A 256 18.89 1.30 -7.44
N HIS A 257 19.99 2.07 -7.51
CA HIS A 257 19.98 3.53 -7.56
C HIS A 257 19.18 4.14 -6.39
N VAL A 258 19.56 3.75 -5.16
CA VAL A 258 19.03 4.33 -3.93
C VAL A 258 19.98 5.41 -3.46
N THR A 259 19.45 6.63 -3.29
CA THR A 259 20.17 7.77 -2.71
C THR A 259 19.55 8.12 -1.36
N MET A 260 20.39 8.30 -0.35
CA MET A 260 19.97 8.73 0.99
C MET A 260 20.77 9.97 1.39
N GLU A 261 20.08 11.08 1.74
CA GLU A 261 20.67 12.38 2.08
C GLU A 261 20.12 12.94 3.38
#